data_001620eb06684ba0a8f619c482b0776e
#
_entry.id   001620eb06684ba0a8f619c482b0776e
#
_cell.length_a   1.000
_cell.length_b   1.000
_cell.length_c   1.000
_cell.angle_alpha   90.00
_cell.angle_beta   90.00
_cell.angle_gamma   90.00
#
_symmetry.space_group_name_H-M   'P 1'
#
loop_
_entity.id
_entity.type
_entity.pdbx_description
1 polymer ?
#
loop_
_entity_poly.entity_id
_entity_poly.type
_entity_poly.pdbx_seq_one_letter_code
_entity_poly.pdbx_strand_id
1 'polypeptide(L)'
;MTHELTYLLYAAILLVAHCLIQATFSDLSKGIGWALGPQDEARDQSVFAGRLQRALRNYLETLPAFIALAAIIAITGQGTETTAMGAALYFWARVAYIPCYVSGVPVIRSIAWFVSLAGLALMALPLL
;
A
#
# COMPACT_ATOMS: atom_id res chain seq x y z
N MET A 1 -6.61 15.50 14.91
CA MET A 1 -6.84 14.65 13.74
C MET A 1 -7.39 13.30 14.22
N THR A 2 -8.42 12.79 13.56
CA THR A 2 -9.00 11.49 13.92
C THR A 2 -8.01 10.34 13.62
N HIS A 3 -8.27 9.17 14.17
CA HIS A 3 -7.43 7.98 13.90
C HIS A 3 -7.45 7.63 12.40
N GLU A 4 -8.61 7.68 11.78
CA GLU A 4 -8.77 7.38 10.36
C GLU A 4 -7.94 8.33 9.48
N LEU A 5 -7.98 9.63 9.78
CA LEU A 5 -7.19 10.62 9.04
C LEU A 5 -5.69 10.49 9.32
N THR A 6 -5.32 10.14 10.54
CA THR A 6 -3.91 9.87 10.87
C THR A 6 -3.38 8.70 10.05
N TYR A 7 -4.12 7.60 9.96
CA TYR A 7 -3.71 6.46 9.15
C TYR A 7 -3.80 6.74 7.66
N LEU A 8 -4.69 7.64 7.23
CA LEU A 8 -4.70 8.11 5.86
C LEU A 8 -3.42 8.87 5.52
N LEU A 9 -2.96 9.72 6.42
CA LEU A 9 -1.67 10.40 6.26
C LEU A 9 -0.52 9.39 6.19
N TYR A 10 -0.50 8.42 7.09
CA TYR A 10 0.52 7.37 7.08
C TYR A 10 0.48 6.55 5.80
N ALA A 11 -0.70 6.26 5.28
CA ALA A 11 -0.87 5.54 4.02
C ALA A 11 -0.31 6.35 2.83
N ALA A 12 -0.49 7.66 2.83
CA ALA A 12 0.09 8.54 1.81
C ALA A 12 1.62 8.56 1.90
N ILE A 13 2.18 8.64 3.10
CA ILE A 13 3.62 8.56 3.32
C ILE A 13 4.17 7.21 2.88
N LEU A 14 3.48 6.12 3.21
CA LEU A 14 3.86 4.78 2.79
C LEU A 14 3.88 4.67 1.27
N LEU A 15 2.90 5.24 0.58
CA LEU A 15 2.85 5.24 -0.88
C LEU A 15 4.08 5.93 -1.48
N VAL A 16 4.41 7.12 -1.01
CA VAL A 16 5.57 7.87 -1.52
C VAL A 16 6.86 7.11 -1.22
N ALA A 17 7.01 6.60 -0.01
CA ALA A 17 8.19 5.80 0.37
C ALA A 17 8.30 4.54 -0.50
N HIS A 18 7.21 3.83 -0.73
CA HIS A 18 7.20 2.63 -1.56
C HIS A 18 7.56 2.96 -3.02
N CYS A 19 7.01 4.05 -3.57
CA CYS A 19 7.36 4.51 -4.91
C CYS A 19 8.86 4.81 -5.03
N LEU A 20 9.43 5.52 -4.06
CA LEU A 20 10.86 5.85 -4.06
C LEU A 20 11.73 4.61 -3.96
N ILE A 21 11.41 3.69 -3.07
CA ILE A 21 12.16 2.44 -2.90
C ILE A 21 12.08 1.60 -4.16
N GLN A 22 10.89 1.43 -4.71
CA GLN A 22 10.68 0.63 -5.93
C GLN A 22 11.44 1.23 -7.10
N ALA A 23 11.32 2.54 -7.33
CA ALA A 23 12.03 3.23 -8.41
C ALA A 23 13.54 3.10 -8.26
N THR A 24 14.07 3.29 -7.05
CA THR A 24 15.50 3.19 -6.77
C THR A 24 16.04 1.80 -7.12
N PHE A 25 15.41 0.74 -6.62
CA PHE A 25 15.86 -0.62 -6.90
C PHE A 25 15.67 -1.01 -8.36
N SER A 26 14.60 -0.55 -9.00
CA SER A 26 14.37 -0.78 -10.43
C SER A 26 15.46 -0.10 -11.25
N ASP A 27 15.72 1.17 -11.00
CA ASP A 27 16.71 1.96 -11.74
C ASP A 27 18.13 1.43 -11.55
N LEU A 28 18.49 1.05 -10.32
CA LEU A 28 19.79 0.43 -10.04
C LEU A 28 19.95 -0.89 -10.77
N SER A 29 18.89 -1.69 -10.85
CA SER A 29 18.95 -2.99 -11.53
C SER A 29 19.00 -2.86 -13.05
N LYS A 30 18.43 -1.80 -13.63
CA LYS A 30 18.44 -1.53 -15.07
C LYS A 30 19.65 -0.72 -15.52
N GLY A 31 20.30 -0.01 -14.61
CA GLY A 31 21.43 0.87 -14.87
C GLY A 31 21.07 2.34 -14.80
N ILE A 32 21.89 3.12 -14.09
CA ILE A 32 21.62 4.55 -13.87
C ILE A 32 21.63 5.33 -15.19
N GLY A 33 22.53 5.00 -16.12
CA GLY A 33 22.59 5.66 -17.43
C GLY A 33 21.32 5.47 -18.23
N TRP A 34 20.74 4.28 -18.19
CA TRP A 34 19.46 4.01 -18.81
C TRP A 34 18.32 4.77 -18.13
N ALA A 35 18.32 4.77 -16.78
CA ALA A 35 17.26 5.42 -15.99
C ALA A 35 17.20 6.93 -16.21
N LEU A 36 18.36 7.57 -16.36
CA LEU A 36 18.46 9.02 -16.60
C LEU A 36 18.23 9.41 -18.06
N GLY A 37 18.22 8.44 -18.99
CA GLY A 37 17.95 8.65 -20.40
C GLY A 37 16.47 8.57 -20.72
N PRO A 38 16.12 8.50 -22.02
CA PRO A 38 14.72 8.45 -22.47
C PRO A 38 13.99 7.15 -22.16
N GLN A 39 14.70 6.12 -21.72
CA GLN A 39 14.13 4.81 -21.34
C GLN A 39 13.38 4.10 -22.50
N ASP A 40 13.76 4.39 -23.74
CA ASP A 40 13.11 3.81 -24.93
C ASP A 40 13.42 2.33 -25.10
N GLU A 41 14.62 1.89 -24.67
CA GLU A 41 15.02 0.50 -24.70
C GLU A 41 14.44 -0.25 -23.49
N ALA A 42 13.71 -1.33 -23.76
CA ALA A 42 13.18 -2.17 -22.68
C ALA A 42 14.32 -2.89 -21.95
N ARG A 43 14.35 -2.79 -20.64
CA ARG A 43 15.29 -3.50 -19.77
C ARG A 43 14.57 -4.21 -18.65
N ASP A 44 15.03 -5.42 -18.35
CA ASP A 44 14.48 -6.19 -17.26
C ASP A 44 15.03 -5.70 -15.92
N GLN A 45 14.16 -5.61 -14.94
CA GLN A 45 14.55 -5.32 -13.57
C GLN A 45 14.87 -6.62 -12.82
N SER A 46 15.56 -6.50 -11.68
CA SER A 46 15.87 -7.65 -10.82
C SER A 46 14.60 -8.29 -10.27
N VAL A 47 14.71 -9.54 -9.79
CA VAL A 47 13.59 -10.23 -9.15
C VAL A 47 13.07 -9.45 -7.94
N PHE A 48 13.97 -8.90 -7.13
CA PHE A 48 13.61 -8.09 -5.96
C PHE A 48 12.83 -6.83 -6.38
N ALA A 49 13.35 -6.07 -7.37
CA ALA A 49 12.68 -4.87 -7.86
C ALA A 49 11.32 -5.21 -8.48
N GLY A 50 11.20 -6.33 -9.19
CA GLY A 50 9.93 -6.80 -9.73
C GLY A 50 8.91 -7.15 -8.66
N ARG A 51 9.35 -7.75 -7.56
CA ARG A 51 8.47 -8.03 -6.41
C ARG A 51 8.00 -6.74 -5.74
N LEU A 52 8.90 -5.77 -5.56
CA LEU A 52 8.52 -4.45 -5.03
C LEU A 52 7.49 -3.76 -5.93
N GLN A 53 7.67 -3.83 -7.25
CA GLN A 53 6.73 -3.24 -8.20
C GLN A 53 5.34 -3.88 -8.12
N ARG A 54 5.28 -5.21 -8.03
CA ARG A 54 4.00 -5.91 -7.91
C ARG A 54 3.32 -5.64 -6.56
N ALA A 55 4.10 -5.52 -5.49
CA ALA A 55 3.57 -5.14 -4.18
C ALA A 55 2.99 -3.72 -4.22
N LEU A 56 3.68 -2.78 -4.87
CA LEU A 56 3.19 -1.41 -5.06
C LEU A 56 1.89 -1.40 -5.87
N ARG A 57 1.84 -2.14 -6.96
CA ARG A 57 0.63 -2.26 -7.78
C ARG A 57 -0.55 -2.77 -6.95
N ASN A 58 -0.32 -3.80 -6.15
CA ASN A 58 -1.38 -4.35 -5.28
C ASN A 58 -1.84 -3.32 -4.24
N TYR A 59 -0.91 -2.54 -3.67
CA TYR A 59 -1.26 -1.46 -2.76
C TYR A 59 -2.17 -0.44 -3.44
N LEU A 60 -1.80 -0.02 -4.66
CA LEU A 60 -2.59 0.95 -5.43
C LEU A 60 -3.98 0.44 -5.80
N GLU A 61 -4.18 -0.87 -5.88
CA GLU A 61 -5.49 -1.46 -6.18
C GLU A 61 -6.49 -1.28 -5.03
N THR A 62 -6.03 -1.24 -3.78
CA THR A 62 -6.89 -1.12 -2.60
C THR A 62 -6.89 0.27 -1.97
N LEU A 63 -5.83 1.05 -2.20
CA LEU A 63 -5.68 2.37 -1.59
C LEU A 63 -6.83 3.33 -1.89
N PRO A 64 -7.40 3.39 -3.11
CA PRO A 64 -8.55 4.26 -3.36
C PRO A 64 -9.76 3.95 -2.47
N ALA A 65 -10.02 2.68 -2.18
CA ALA A 65 -11.09 2.29 -1.27
C ALA A 65 -10.81 2.80 0.15
N PHE A 66 -9.57 2.67 0.62
CA PHE A 66 -9.19 3.20 1.93
C PHE A 66 -9.34 4.71 2.00
N ILE A 67 -8.89 5.43 0.97
CA ILE A 67 -9.03 6.89 0.90
C ILE A 67 -10.50 7.29 0.94
N ALA A 68 -11.34 6.63 0.15
CA ALA A 68 -12.77 6.92 0.10
C ALA A 68 -13.44 6.69 1.46
N LEU A 69 -13.17 5.57 2.11
CA LEU A 69 -13.76 5.25 3.41
C LEU A 69 -13.29 6.21 4.50
N ALA A 70 -12.00 6.53 4.55
CA ALA A 70 -11.48 7.50 5.51
C ALA A 70 -12.09 8.89 5.31
N ALA A 71 -12.26 9.31 4.06
CA ALA A 71 -12.89 10.59 3.72
C ALA A 71 -14.36 10.61 4.12
N ILE A 72 -15.12 9.56 3.83
CA ILE A 72 -16.54 9.46 4.21
C ILE A 72 -16.69 9.55 5.72
N ILE A 73 -15.89 8.79 6.46
CA ILE A 73 -15.93 8.80 7.93
C ILE A 73 -15.63 10.19 8.47
N ALA A 74 -14.60 10.87 7.93
CA ALA A 74 -14.21 12.20 8.38
C ALA A 74 -15.28 13.25 8.06
N ILE A 75 -15.84 13.23 6.86
CA ILE A 75 -16.83 14.22 6.40
C ILE A 75 -18.15 14.05 7.14
N THR A 76 -18.58 12.82 7.38
CA THR A 76 -19.87 12.53 8.04
C THR A 76 -19.78 12.49 9.55
N GLY A 77 -18.59 12.50 10.12
CA GLY A 77 -18.41 12.41 11.57
C GLY A 77 -18.83 11.07 12.17
N GLN A 78 -18.86 10.01 11.37
CA GLN A 78 -19.33 8.66 11.79
C GLN A 78 -18.20 7.76 12.30
N GLY A 79 -17.08 8.33 12.71
CA GLY A 79 -15.96 7.56 13.26
C GLY A 79 -16.33 6.87 14.57
N THR A 80 -15.93 5.60 14.68
CA THR A 80 -16.10 4.76 15.87
C THR A 80 -14.79 4.08 16.21
N GLU A 81 -14.74 3.37 17.34
CA GLU A 81 -13.58 2.53 17.66
C GLU A 81 -13.37 1.44 16.62
N THR A 82 -14.46 0.93 16.04
CA THR A 82 -14.39 -0.08 14.97
C THR A 82 -13.77 0.48 13.70
N THR A 83 -14.17 1.68 13.27
CA THR A 83 -13.58 2.31 12.08
C THR A 83 -12.12 2.68 12.30
N ALA A 84 -11.76 3.14 13.49
CA ALA A 84 -10.37 3.43 13.85
C ALA A 84 -9.52 2.16 13.84
N MET A 85 -10.02 1.05 14.37
CA MET A 85 -9.35 -0.23 14.34
C MET A 85 -9.19 -0.72 12.89
N GLY A 86 -10.22 -0.55 12.07
CA GLY A 86 -10.17 -0.91 10.65
C GLY A 86 -9.08 -0.16 9.90
N ALA A 87 -8.96 1.14 10.14
CA ALA A 87 -7.91 1.96 9.53
C ALA A 87 -6.52 1.52 9.96
N ALA A 88 -6.31 1.26 11.26
CA ALA A 88 -5.05 0.75 11.78
C ALA A 88 -4.71 -0.61 11.17
N LEU A 89 -5.69 -1.51 11.12
CA LEU A 89 -5.50 -2.87 10.60
C LEU A 89 -5.13 -2.83 9.11
N TYR A 90 -5.81 -2.01 8.31
CA TYR A 90 -5.46 -1.83 6.90
C TYR A 90 -4.02 -1.35 6.75
N PHE A 91 -3.67 -0.27 7.43
CA PHE A 91 -2.34 0.32 7.29
C PHE A 91 -1.23 -0.65 7.67
N TRP A 92 -1.31 -1.25 8.86
CA TRP A 92 -0.26 -2.15 9.33
C TRP A 92 -0.18 -3.43 8.51
N ALA A 93 -1.31 -3.94 8.03
CA ALA A 93 -1.31 -5.06 7.10
C ALA A 93 -0.62 -4.72 5.79
N ARG A 94 -0.79 -3.50 5.28
CA ARG A 94 -0.10 -3.05 4.07
C ARG A 94 1.39 -2.82 4.28
N VAL A 95 1.78 -2.35 5.45
CA VAL A 95 3.21 -2.28 5.82
C VAL A 95 3.82 -3.68 5.85
N ALA A 96 3.16 -4.63 6.49
CA ALA A 96 3.62 -6.02 6.57
C ALA A 96 3.59 -6.73 5.20
N TYR A 97 2.69 -6.34 4.31
CA TYR A 97 2.55 -6.92 2.97
C TYR A 97 3.85 -6.81 2.16
N ILE A 98 4.56 -5.70 2.29
CA ILE A 98 5.78 -5.44 1.51
C ILE A 98 6.85 -6.50 1.78
N PRO A 99 7.33 -6.70 3.03
CA PRO A 99 8.32 -7.75 3.29
C PRO A 99 7.78 -9.15 3.02
N CYS A 100 6.49 -9.39 3.25
CA CYS A 100 5.87 -10.68 2.94
C CYS A 100 5.91 -10.99 1.45
N TYR A 101 5.65 -10.00 0.61
CA TYR A 101 5.70 -10.17 -0.85
C TYR A 101 7.13 -10.37 -1.33
N VAL A 102 8.05 -9.56 -0.85
CA VAL A 102 9.46 -9.58 -1.27
C VAL A 102 10.15 -10.89 -0.86
N SER A 103 9.72 -11.50 0.26
CA SER A 103 10.24 -12.79 0.72
C SER A 103 9.97 -13.92 -0.27
N GLY A 104 8.99 -13.76 -1.15
CA GLY A 104 8.60 -14.77 -2.13
C GLY A 104 7.72 -15.88 -1.59
N VAL A 105 7.28 -15.80 -0.33
CA VAL A 105 6.38 -16.79 0.27
C VAL A 105 4.92 -16.39 -0.01
N PRO A 106 4.18 -17.13 -0.88
CA PRO A 106 2.87 -16.67 -1.33
C PRO A 106 1.81 -16.69 -0.24
N VAL A 107 1.87 -17.63 0.70
CA VAL A 107 0.85 -17.79 1.75
C VAL A 107 0.86 -16.59 2.70
N ILE A 108 2.03 -16.14 3.13
CA ILE A 108 2.17 -15.02 4.07
C ILE A 108 1.64 -13.73 3.45
N ARG A 109 1.96 -13.46 2.18
CA ARG A 109 1.46 -12.26 1.50
C ARG A 109 -0.07 -12.28 1.35
N SER A 110 -0.64 -13.45 1.09
CA SER A 110 -2.09 -13.60 0.96
C SER A 110 -2.79 -13.35 2.29
N ILE A 111 -2.22 -13.81 3.39
CA ILE A 111 -2.75 -13.53 4.73
C ILE A 111 -2.74 -12.03 5.00
N ALA A 112 -1.63 -11.34 4.73
CA ALA A 112 -1.53 -9.89 4.90
C ALA A 112 -2.56 -9.14 4.04
N TRP A 113 -2.78 -9.60 2.81
CA TRP A 113 -3.77 -9.02 1.92
C TRP A 113 -5.19 -9.17 2.47
N PHE A 114 -5.58 -10.37 2.91
CA PHE A 114 -6.90 -10.61 3.51
C PHE A 114 -7.10 -9.80 4.79
N VAL A 115 -6.06 -9.66 5.61
CA VAL A 115 -6.11 -8.81 6.82
C VAL A 115 -6.37 -7.35 6.42
N SER A 116 -5.74 -6.85 5.36
CA SER A 116 -5.99 -5.49 4.89
C SER A 116 -7.43 -5.30 4.40
N LEU A 117 -8.01 -6.29 3.73
CA LEU A 117 -9.42 -6.26 3.32
C LEU A 117 -10.36 -6.30 4.54
N ALA A 118 -10.02 -7.07 5.56
CA ALA A 118 -10.78 -7.07 6.81
C ALA A 118 -10.79 -5.68 7.45
N GLY A 119 -9.66 -4.96 7.40
CA GLY A 119 -9.59 -3.58 7.85
C GLY A 119 -10.55 -2.67 7.09
N LEU A 120 -10.61 -2.77 5.77
CA LEU A 120 -11.57 -2.02 4.95
C LEU A 120 -13.01 -2.37 5.30
N ALA A 121 -13.30 -3.64 5.54
CA ALA A 121 -14.64 -4.08 5.95
C ALA A 121 -15.05 -3.47 7.30
N LEU A 122 -14.13 -3.41 8.27
CA LEU A 122 -14.39 -2.78 9.56
C LEU A 122 -14.66 -1.29 9.44
N MET A 123 -14.08 -0.63 8.44
CA MET A 123 -14.38 0.78 8.17
C MET A 123 -15.72 0.98 7.48
N ALA A 124 -16.09 0.05 6.59
CA ALA A 124 -17.31 0.18 5.79
C ALA A 124 -18.58 -0.23 6.52
N LEU A 125 -18.53 -1.31 7.29
CA LEU A 125 -19.73 -1.89 7.93
C LEU A 125 -20.47 -0.90 8.83
N PRO A 126 -19.81 -0.11 9.69
CA PRO A 126 -20.54 0.87 10.52
C PRO A 126 -21.21 1.99 9.73
N LEU A 127 -20.84 2.18 8.46
CA LEU A 127 -21.43 3.20 7.60
C LEU A 127 -22.72 2.73 6.89
N LEU A 128 -22.93 1.42 6.85
CA LEU A 128 -24.11 0.81 6.23
C LEU A 128 -25.28 0.77 7.21
#